data_5c21a59eeb7c763a49f9062df5e25b3c
#
_entry.id   5c21a59eeb7c763a49f9062df5e25b3c
#
_cell.length_a   1.000
_cell.length_b   1.000
_cell.length_c   1.000
_cell.angle_alpha   90.00
_cell.angle_beta   90.00
_cell.angle_gamma   90.00
#
_symmetry.space_group_name_H-M   'P 1'
#
loop_
_entity.id
_entity.type
_entity.pdbx_description
1 polymer ?
#
loop_
_entity_poly.entity_id
_entity_poly.type
_entity_poly.pdbx_seq_one_letter_code
_entity_poly.pdbx_strand_id
1 'polypeptide(L)'
;WADRWRATGFRSPATHRRWEWMPLLGFDHDSSYPDTDPFEPQSGGCCSWLPFMNGDLVELPITLPQDHTLFVILRRDESAWLEKAEVIRGRGGMALLITHPDYMIEPERVEAYRRFLAETTRAPGVWCALPSEVSSWWRRRAASRIKREGDRWRVAGPAAGEAVVALAGAPATASAANAGRPEG
;
A
#
# COMPACT_ATOMS: atom_id res chain seq x y z
N TRP A 1 0.77 4.16 -25.73
CA TRP A 1 1.49 5.00 -24.78
C TRP A 1 2.11 4.18 -23.65
N ALA A 2 1.40 3.23 -23.08
CA ALA A 2 1.90 2.36 -22.01
C ALA A 2 3.22 1.70 -22.42
N ASP A 3 3.28 1.08 -23.58
CA ASP A 3 4.51 0.44 -24.11
C ASP A 3 5.64 1.44 -24.30
N ARG A 4 5.32 2.63 -24.84
CA ARG A 4 6.32 3.70 -25.04
C ARG A 4 6.94 4.18 -23.73
N TRP A 5 6.15 4.24 -22.65
CA TRP A 5 6.61 4.66 -21.33
C TRP A 5 7.06 3.49 -20.47
N ARG A 6 6.94 2.25 -20.95
CA ARG A 6 7.18 1.02 -20.17
C ARG A 6 6.42 1.04 -18.85
N ALA A 7 5.18 1.53 -18.89
CA ALA A 7 4.34 1.63 -17.72
C ALA A 7 3.85 0.24 -17.33
N THR A 8 4.15 -0.18 -16.11
CA THR A 8 3.71 -1.47 -15.55
C THR A 8 2.50 -1.31 -14.63
N GLY A 9 2.16 -0.09 -14.27
CA GLY A 9 1.06 0.22 -13.38
C GLY A 9 0.08 1.20 -13.97
N PHE A 10 -1.13 1.16 -13.45
CA PHE A 10 -2.24 2.00 -13.87
C PHE A 10 -2.95 2.61 -12.66
N ARG A 11 -3.57 3.75 -12.88
CA ARG A 11 -4.58 4.35 -12.01
C ARG A 11 -5.61 5.03 -12.89
N SER A 12 -6.87 4.70 -12.66
CA SER A 12 -7.96 5.32 -13.39
C SER A 12 -8.19 6.76 -12.94
N PRO A 13 -8.43 7.70 -13.86
CA PRO A 13 -8.87 9.05 -13.52
C PRO A 13 -10.12 9.00 -12.62
N ALA A 14 -10.13 9.86 -11.58
CA ALA A 14 -11.20 9.90 -10.58
C ALA A 14 -11.54 8.53 -9.96
N THR A 15 -10.58 7.59 -9.97
CA THR A 15 -10.75 6.22 -9.47
C THR A 15 -11.94 5.46 -10.07
N HIS A 16 -12.37 5.82 -11.29
CA HIS A 16 -13.38 5.06 -12.02
C HIS A 16 -12.89 3.65 -12.31
N ARG A 17 -13.66 2.65 -11.90
CA ARG A 17 -13.23 1.26 -11.96
C ARG A 17 -14.39 0.31 -12.16
N ARG A 18 -14.08 -0.81 -12.80
CA ARG A 18 -14.94 -2.00 -12.84
C ARG A 18 -14.09 -3.22 -12.64
N TRP A 19 -14.46 -4.04 -11.67
CA TRP A 19 -13.71 -5.21 -11.24
C TRP A 19 -13.30 -6.11 -12.40
N GLU A 20 -14.25 -6.39 -13.28
CA GLU A 20 -14.09 -7.31 -14.42
C GLU A 20 -13.20 -6.72 -15.54
N TRP A 21 -13.10 -5.39 -15.62
CA TRP A 21 -12.36 -4.73 -16.69
C TRP A 21 -10.91 -4.43 -16.34
N MET A 22 -10.62 -4.23 -15.06
CA MET A 22 -9.27 -3.82 -14.65
C MET A 22 -8.18 -4.81 -15.08
N PRO A 23 -8.34 -6.14 -14.93
CA PRO A 23 -7.33 -7.10 -15.40
C PRO A 23 -7.13 -7.09 -16.92
N LEU A 24 -8.17 -6.71 -17.69
CA LEU A 24 -8.11 -6.68 -19.16
C LEU A 24 -7.24 -5.55 -19.71
N LEU A 25 -6.86 -4.58 -18.88
CA LEU A 25 -6.00 -3.48 -19.28
C LEU A 25 -4.54 -3.89 -19.51
N GLY A 26 -4.13 -5.07 -19.04
CA GLY A 26 -2.81 -5.65 -19.29
C GLY A 26 -1.68 -5.01 -18.47
N PHE A 27 -1.98 -4.39 -17.32
CA PHE A 27 -0.98 -3.87 -16.39
C PHE A 27 -0.65 -4.89 -15.30
N ASP A 28 0.53 -4.76 -14.69
CA ASP A 28 0.95 -5.59 -13.56
C ASP A 28 0.21 -5.22 -12.28
N HIS A 29 -0.09 -3.95 -12.09
CA HIS A 29 -0.80 -3.45 -10.92
C HIS A 29 -1.68 -2.26 -11.25
N ASP A 30 -2.69 -2.09 -10.44
CA ASP A 30 -3.61 -0.96 -10.43
C ASP A 30 -3.70 -0.35 -9.03
N SER A 31 -4.14 0.88 -8.95
CA SER A 31 -4.39 1.58 -7.71
C SER A 31 -5.62 2.48 -7.87
N SER A 32 -6.78 1.87 -8.12
CA SER A 32 -8.03 2.58 -8.34
C SER A 32 -9.10 2.29 -7.29
N TYR A 33 -8.84 1.38 -6.34
CA TYR A 33 -9.77 1.06 -5.26
C TYR A 33 -9.37 1.77 -3.96
N PRO A 34 -10.21 2.68 -3.43
CA PRO A 34 -9.95 3.31 -2.14
C PRO A 34 -10.36 2.41 -0.97
N ASP A 35 -9.65 2.53 0.13
CA ASP A 35 -10.01 2.07 1.47
C ASP A 35 -9.64 3.18 2.47
N THR A 36 -10.29 4.31 2.34
CA THR A 36 -9.97 5.53 3.06
C THR A 36 -10.82 5.75 4.30
N ASP A 37 -11.63 4.76 4.69
CA ASP A 37 -12.41 4.81 5.92
C ASP A 37 -11.56 5.20 7.14
N PRO A 38 -12.09 6.01 8.06
CA PRO A 38 -13.41 6.63 8.08
C PRO A 38 -13.46 8.01 7.42
N PHE A 39 -12.43 8.40 6.67
CA PHE A 39 -12.22 9.80 6.27
C PHE A 39 -12.81 10.18 4.92
N GLU A 40 -13.17 9.22 4.07
CA GLU A 40 -13.79 9.53 2.77
C GLU A 40 -15.25 9.05 2.67
N PRO A 41 -16.11 9.90 2.11
CA PRO A 41 -17.52 9.54 1.90
C PRO A 41 -17.73 8.70 0.64
N GLN A 42 -16.69 8.18 0.00
CA GLN A 42 -16.83 7.40 -1.22
C GLN A 42 -17.40 6.02 -0.93
N SER A 43 -18.52 5.72 -1.54
CA SER A 43 -19.08 4.38 -1.56
C SER A 43 -18.25 3.44 -2.44
N GLY A 44 -18.21 2.16 -2.10
CA GLY A 44 -17.58 1.13 -2.93
C GLY A 44 -16.08 1.00 -2.78
N GLY A 45 -15.57 1.25 -1.57
CA GLY A 45 -14.20 0.89 -1.17
C GLY A 45 -13.97 -0.62 -1.20
N CYS A 46 -12.73 -1.04 -1.05
CA CYS A 46 -12.35 -2.45 -1.08
C CYS A 46 -12.24 -3.10 0.31
N CYS A 47 -12.36 -2.32 1.39
CA CYS A 47 -12.20 -2.76 2.78
C CYS A 47 -10.88 -3.52 3.03
N SER A 48 -9.79 -3.09 2.38
CA SER A 48 -8.47 -3.69 2.52
C SER A 48 -7.37 -2.66 2.58
N TRP A 49 -6.54 -2.73 3.62
CA TRP A 49 -5.26 -2.02 3.70
C TRP A 49 -4.08 -2.85 3.19
N LEU A 50 -4.35 -4.02 2.62
CA LEU A 50 -3.34 -4.87 2.01
C LEU A 50 -3.59 -4.92 0.51
N PRO A 51 -2.54 -5.06 -0.32
CA PRO A 51 -2.72 -5.41 -1.72
C PRO A 51 -3.53 -6.70 -1.85
N PHE A 52 -4.18 -6.88 -2.98
CA PHE A 52 -4.92 -8.11 -3.28
C PHE A 52 -4.87 -8.44 -4.78
N MET A 53 -5.20 -9.68 -5.11
CA MET A 53 -5.25 -10.13 -6.50
C MET A 53 -6.63 -9.92 -7.10
N ASN A 54 -6.66 -9.36 -8.30
CA ASN A 54 -7.83 -9.35 -9.18
C ASN A 54 -7.45 -10.07 -10.49
N GLY A 55 -7.67 -11.38 -10.55
CA GLY A 55 -7.04 -12.21 -11.58
C GLY A 55 -5.53 -12.14 -11.48
N ASP A 56 -4.88 -11.79 -12.58
CA ASP A 56 -3.43 -11.58 -12.62
C ASP A 56 -2.99 -10.15 -12.27
N LEU A 57 -3.92 -9.24 -12.05
CA LEU A 57 -3.63 -7.87 -11.64
C LEU A 57 -3.45 -7.78 -10.13
N VAL A 58 -2.45 -7.04 -9.66
CA VAL A 58 -2.31 -6.69 -8.24
C VAL A 58 -2.99 -5.35 -8.00
N GLU A 59 -4.01 -5.31 -7.17
CA GLU A 59 -4.59 -4.06 -6.70
C GLU A 59 -3.82 -3.54 -5.48
N LEU A 60 -3.44 -2.27 -5.55
CA LEU A 60 -2.78 -1.51 -4.50
C LEU A 60 -3.78 -0.47 -3.97
N PRO A 61 -4.55 -0.78 -2.91
CA PRO A 61 -5.60 0.11 -2.45
C PRO A 61 -5.08 1.46 -1.97
N ILE A 62 -5.85 2.51 -2.26
CA ILE A 62 -5.60 3.85 -1.75
C ILE A 62 -6.11 3.87 -0.31
N THR A 63 -5.21 3.89 0.66
CA THR A 63 -5.56 3.67 2.06
C THR A 63 -5.59 4.96 2.90
N LEU A 64 -5.06 6.04 2.37
CA LEU A 64 -5.09 7.35 3.05
C LEU A 64 -5.99 8.32 2.28
N PRO A 65 -6.72 9.21 2.97
CA PRO A 65 -7.52 10.22 2.29
C PRO A 65 -6.62 11.11 1.44
N GLN A 66 -7.04 11.35 0.21
CA GLN A 66 -6.28 12.21 -0.71
C GLN A 66 -6.24 13.66 -0.21
N ASP A 67 -5.29 14.42 -0.69
CA ASP A 67 -5.05 15.81 -0.32
C ASP A 67 -6.30 16.70 -0.43
N HIS A 68 -7.03 16.61 -1.56
CA HIS A 68 -8.27 17.38 -1.74
C HIS A 68 -9.32 17.02 -0.66
N THR A 69 -9.50 15.71 -0.41
CA THR A 69 -10.42 15.28 0.66
C THR A 69 -9.99 15.82 2.00
N LEU A 70 -8.71 15.67 2.35
CA LEU A 70 -8.20 16.08 3.66
C LEU A 70 -8.30 17.58 3.87
N PHE A 71 -7.69 18.37 2.98
CA PHE A 71 -7.53 19.80 3.19
C PHE A 71 -8.75 20.64 2.77
N VAL A 72 -9.47 20.22 1.73
CA VAL A 72 -10.57 21.02 1.16
C VAL A 72 -11.93 20.57 1.70
N ILE A 73 -12.22 19.27 1.69
CA ILE A 73 -13.53 18.76 2.10
C ILE A 73 -13.61 18.67 3.63
N LEU A 74 -12.69 17.93 4.25
CA LEU A 74 -12.69 17.67 5.69
C LEU A 74 -12.11 18.83 6.51
N ARG A 75 -11.33 19.71 5.87
CA ARG A 75 -10.63 20.85 6.50
C ARG A 75 -9.79 20.38 7.71
N ARG A 76 -9.08 19.28 7.52
CA ARG A 76 -8.17 18.69 8.52
C ARG A 76 -6.72 18.90 8.10
N ASP A 77 -5.82 18.71 9.03
CA ASP A 77 -4.38 18.69 8.82
C ASP A 77 -3.85 17.24 8.64
N GLU A 78 -2.54 17.08 8.55
CA GLU A 78 -1.86 15.81 8.35
C GLU A 78 -2.01 14.82 9.52
N SER A 79 -2.52 15.25 10.68
CA SER A 79 -2.74 14.33 11.82
C SER A 79 -3.61 13.15 11.43
N ALA A 80 -4.61 13.37 10.57
CA ALA A 80 -5.45 12.30 10.07
C ALA A 80 -4.68 11.26 9.23
N TRP A 81 -3.69 11.70 8.45
CA TRP A 81 -2.80 10.79 7.73
C TRP A 81 -1.90 10.01 8.68
N LEU A 82 -1.32 10.69 9.69
CA LEU A 82 -0.44 10.09 10.68
C LEU A 82 -1.17 9.06 11.53
N GLU A 83 -2.35 9.40 12.04
CA GLU A 83 -3.20 8.50 12.84
C GLU A 83 -3.52 7.21 12.05
N LYS A 84 -3.96 7.34 10.81
CA LYS A 84 -4.30 6.17 9.99
C LYS A 84 -3.06 5.38 9.56
N ALA A 85 -1.98 6.05 9.21
CA ALA A 85 -0.72 5.38 8.86
C ALA A 85 -0.17 4.55 10.04
N GLU A 86 -0.31 5.04 11.27
CA GLU A 86 0.08 4.28 12.47
C GLU A 86 -0.79 3.04 12.69
N VAL A 87 -2.11 3.15 12.50
CA VAL A 87 -3.01 1.98 12.55
C VAL A 87 -2.64 0.96 11.49
N ILE A 88 -2.38 1.41 10.25
CA ILE A 88 -1.96 0.54 9.14
C ILE A 88 -0.62 -0.12 9.46
N ARG A 89 0.35 0.63 9.96
CA ARG A 89 1.67 0.12 10.36
C ARG A 89 1.57 -0.96 11.43
N GLY A 90 0.77 -0.71 12.48
CA GLY A 90 0.54 -1.67 13.56
C GLY A 90 -0.11 -2.98 13.10
N ARG A 91 -0.74 -2.99 11.93
CA ARG A 91 -1.37 -4.15 11.31
C ARG A 91 -0.58 -4.75 10.15
N GLY A 92 0.61 -4.21 9.86
CA GLY A 92 1.44 -4.65 8.74
C GLY A 92 0.81 -4.38 7.37
N GLY A 93 0.04 -3.30 7.26
CA GLY A 93 -0.65 -2.89 6.04
C GLY A 93 0.19 -1.98 5.15
N MET A 94 -0.40 -1.55 4.06
CA MET A 94 0.20 -0.64 3.08
C MET A 94 -0.45 0.76 3.19
N ALA A 95 0.34 1.78 3.49
CA ALA A 95 -0.08 3.17 3.44
C ALA A 95 0.18 3.73 2.04
N LEU A 96 -0.89 4.03 1.31
CA LEU A 96 -0.84 4.63 -0.01
C LEU A 96 -1.65 5.92 -0.02
N LEU A 97 -0.97 7.03 -0.33
CA LEU A 97 -1.53 8.37 -0.41
C LEU A 97 -1.51 8.88 -1.85
N ILE A 98 -2.58 9.56 -2.26
CA ILE A 98 -2.62 10.34 -3.50
C ILE A 98 -2.50 11.81 -3.16
N THR A 99 -1.60 12.49 -3.84
CA THR A 99 -1.50 13.95 -3.81
C THR A 99 -1.55 14.50 -5.24
N HIS A 100 -2.09 15.71 -5.37
CA HIS A 100 -2.24 16.41 -6.65
C HIS A 100 -1.49 17.74 -6.58
N PRO A 101 -0.64 18.06 -7.56
CA PRO A 101 0.09 19.34 -7.56
C PRO A 101 -0.83 20.56 -7.40
N ASP A 102 -2.01 20.51 -8.01
CA ASP A 102 -2.99 21.62 -8.01
C ASP A 102 -3.58 21.90 -6.62
N TYR A 103 -3.63 20.90 -5.73
CA TYR A 103 -4.12 21.04 -4.36
C TYR A 103 -3.01 21.28 -3.34
N MET A 104 -1.75 21.09 -3.77
CA MET A 104 -0.56 21.21 -2.93
C MET A 104 0.23 22.51 -3.20
N ILE A 105 -0.45 23.56 -3.69
CA ILE A 105 0.15 24.88 -3.96
C ILE A 105 0.31 25.74 -2.70
N GLU A 106 -0.51 25.49 -1.68
CA GLU A 106 -0.43 26.23 -0.43
C GLU A 106 0.78 25.79 0.40
N PRO A 107 1.64 26.72 0.86
CA PRO A 107 2.85 26.37 1.63
C PRO A 107 2.56 25.47 2.84
N GLU A 108 1.46 25.73 3.55
CA GLU A 108 1.05 24.95 4.72
C GLU A 108 0.75 23.50 4.38
N ARG A 109 0.15 23.23 3.21
CA ARG A 109 -0.14 21.87 2.75
C ARG A 109 1.13 21.13 2.35
N VAL A 110 2.04 21.83 1.69
CA VAL A 110 3.36 21.26 1.34
C VAL A 110 4.12 20.91 2.62
N GLU A 111 4.07 21.77 3.63
CA GLU A 111 4.76 21.53 4.90
C GLU A 111 4.09 20.38 5.68
N ALA A 112 2.77 20.28 5.68
CA ALA A 112 2.03 19.15 6.25
C ALA A 112 2.46 17.83 5.57
N TYR A 113 2.56 17.81 4.26
CA TYR A 113 3.03 16.64 3.50
C TYR A 113 4.49 16.28 3.84
N ARG A 114 5.36 17.28 3.98
CA ARG A 114 6.76 17.05 4.41
C ARG A 114 6.84 16.42 5.79
N ARG A 115 6.06 16.93 6.76
CA ARG A 115 6.00 16.34 8.11
C ARG A 115 5.50 14.91 8.06
N PHE A 116 4.41 14.66 7.34
CA PHE A 116 3.89 13.30 7.14
C PHE A 116 4.97 12.36 6.58
N LEU A 117 5.66 12.73 5.51
CA LEU A 117 6.73 11.92 4.93
C LEU A 117 7.90 11.72 5.91
N ALA A 118 8.32 12.79 6.60
CA ALA A 118 9.45 12.71 7.53
C ALA A 118 9.18 11.76 8.70
N GLU A 119 7.97 11.73 9.22
CA GLU A 119 7.57 10.84 10.32
C GLU A 119 7.36 9.41 9.86
N THR A 120 6.61 9.23 8.77
CA THR A 120 6.25 7.87 8.31
C THR A 120 7.43 7.12 7.73
N THR A 121 8.29 7.75 6.92
CA THR A 121 9.42 7.07 6.26
C THR A 121 10.55 6.69 7.22
N ARG A 122 10.63 7.35 8.37
CA ARG A 122 11.62 7.05 9.42
C ARG A 122 11.10 6.10 10.49
N ALA A 123 9.82 5.78 10.47
CA ALA A 123 9.22 4.89 11.46
C ALA A 123 9.80 3.48 11.36
N PRO A 124 10.07 2.80 12.51
CA PRO A 124 10.62 1.45 12.49
C PRO A 124 9.70 0.47 11.75
N GLY A 125 10.30 -0.42 10.95
CA GLY A 125 9.59 -1.45 10.22
C GLY A 125 8.82 -0.96 8.98
N VAL A 126 9.02 0.28 8.56
CA VAL A 126 8.44 0.80 7.32
C VAL A 126 9.35 0.47 6.13
N TRP A 127 8.76 -0.10 5.11
CA TRP A 127 9.39 -0.31 3.82
C TRP A 127 8.87 0.76 2.83
N CYS A 128 9.73 1.71 2.47
CA CYS A 128 9.46 2.69 1.44
C CYS A 128 9.73 2.06 0.08
N ALA A 129 8.67 1.73 -0.65
CA ALA A 129 8.75 0.97 -1.89
C ALA A 129 8.03 1.66 -3.04
N LEU A 130 8.47 1.38 -4.25
CA LEU A 130 7.73 1.72 -5.45
C LEU A 130 6.52 0.78 -5.64
N PRO A 131 5.42 1.23 -6.26
CA PRO A 131 4.26 0.38 -6.54
C PRO A 131 4.61 -0.94 -7.26
N SER A 132 5.55 -0.90 -8.20
CA SER A 132 6.04 -2.08 -8.91
C SER A 132 6.77 -3.08 -8.00
N GLU A 133 7.51 -2.60 -7.00
CA GLU A 133 8.19 -3.46 -6.01
C GLU A 133 7.17 -4.14 -5.09
N VAL A 134 6.17 -3.39 -4.62
CA VAL A 134 5.08 -3.94 -3.81
C VAL A 134 4.29 -4.98 -4.60
N SER A 135 3.95 -4.68 -5.85
CA SER A 135 3.26 -5.62 -6.75
C SER A 135 4.06 -6.91 -6.95
N SER A 136 5.35 -6.78 -7.24
CA SER A 136 6.25 -7.93 -7.42
C SER A 136 6.33 -8.80 -6.17
N TRP A 137 6.49 -8.17 -4.99
CA TRP A 137 6.51 -8.88 -3.72
C TRP A 137 5.16 -9.57 -3.44
N TRP A 138 4.04 -8.88 -3.71
CA TRP A 138 2.72 -9.44 -3.47
C TRP A 138 2.43 -10.67 -4.34
N ARG A 139 2.88 -10.68 -5.60
CA ARG A 139 2.80 -11.84 -6.48
C ARG A 139 3.57 -13.03 -5.91
N ARG A 140 4.81 -12.82 -5.45
CA ARG A 140 5.60 -13.87 -4.81
C ARG A 140 4.92 -14.40 -3.55
N ARG A 141 4.37 -13.49 -2.73
CA ARG A 141 3.59 -13.86 -1.54
C ARG A 141 2.35 -14.68 -1.92
N ALA A 142 1.56 -14.24 -2.88
CA ALA A 142 0.35 -14.93 -3.34
C ALA A 142 0.64 -16.33 -3.93
N ALA A 143 1.78 -16.50 -4.58
CA ALA A 143 2.24 -17.79 -5.09
C ALA A 143 2.87 -18.69 -4.02
N SER A 144 3.03 -18.20 -2.80
CA SER A 144 3.60 -18.97 -1.68
C SER A 144 2.51 -19.57 -0.80
N ARG A 145 2.86 -20.60 -0.04
CA ARG A 145 1.93 -21.33 0.85
C ARG A 145 2.57 -21.59 2.19
N ILE A 146 1.75 -21.62 3.22
CA ILE A 146 2.17 -22.05 4.56
C ILE A 146 2.13 -23.58 4.59
N LYS A 147 3.22 -24.19 5.02
CA LYS A 147 3.34 -25.65 5.24
C LYS A 147 3.73 -25.92 6.68
N ARG A 148 3.20 -27.00 7.22
CA ARG A 148 3.61 -27.53 8.53
C ARG A 148 4.69 -28.59 8.33
N GLU A 149 5.80 -28.47 9.04
CA GLU A 149 6.89 -29.44 9.08
C GLU A 149 7.16 -29.79 10.54
N GLY A 150 6.64 -30.94 10.98
CA GLY A 150 6.62 -31.30 12.40
C GLY A 150 5.80 -30.29 13.22
N ASP A 151 6.43 -29.69 14.21
CA ASP A 151 5.80 -28.65 15.07
C ASP A 151 6.03 -27.20 14.59
N ARG A 152 6.66 -27.04 13.43
CA ARG A 152 6.98 -25.71 12.88
C ARG A 152 6.17 -25.41 11.64
N TRP A 153 5.86 -24.12 11.50
CA TRP A 153 5.25 -23.61 10.29
C TRP A 153 6.30 -22.90 9.44
N ARG A 154 6.29 -23.14 8.13
CA ARG A 154 7.18 -22.48 7.19
C ARG A 154 6.42 -21.93 5.99
N VAL A 155 6.99 -20.87 5.40
CA VAL A 155 6.58 -20.42 4.07
C VAL A 155 7.29 -21.26 3.02
N ALA A 156 6.55 -21.80 2.08
CA ALA A 156 7.07 -22.53 0.91
C ALA A 156 6.62 -21.82 -0.36
N GLY A 157 7.54 -21.57 -1.28
CA GLY A 157 7.29 -20.88 -2.54
C GLY A 157 8.20 -19.66 -2.73
N PRO A 158 7.89 -18.80 -3.71
CA PRO A 158 8.77 -17.69 -4.10
C PRO A 158 9.08 -16.67 -3.00
N ALA A 159 8.24 -16.55 -1.97
CA ALA A 159 8.47 -15.65 -0.83
C ALA A 159 9.12 -16.32 0.38
N ALA A 160 9.61 -17.57 0.28
CA ALA A 160 10.11 -18.33 1.43
C ALA A 160 11.29 -17.67 2.15
N GLY A 161 12.13 -16.90 1.44
CA GLY A 161 13.27 -16.18 2.01
C GLY A 161 12.92 -14.78 2.55
N GLU A 162 11.73 -14.28 2.27
CA GLU A 162 11.34 -12.89 2.57
C GLU A 162 10.13 -12.82 3.52
N ALA A 163 9.42 -13.91 3.72
CA ALA A 163 8.19 -13.96 4.50
C ALA A 163 8.33 -14.84 5.74
N VAL A 164 7.64 -14.46 6.80
CA VAL A 164 7.56 -15.22 8.05
C VAL A 164 6.12 -15.62 8.34
N VAL A 165 5.93 -16.71 9.08
CA VAL A 165 4.61 -17.10 9.57
C VAL A 165 4.35 -16.40 10.89
N ALA A 166 3.29 -15.59 10.95
CA ALA A 166 2.80 -15.00 12.18
C ALA A 166 1.52 -15.69 12.63
N LEU A 167 1.39 -15.95 13.92
CA LEU A 167 0.16 -16.48 14.53
C LEU A 167 -0.74 -15.32 14.94
N ALA A 168 -2.01 -15.37 14.55
CA ALA A 168 -2.98 -14.37 14.99
C ALA A 168 -3.10 -14.39 16.54
N GLY A 169 -2.98 -13.20 17.14
CA GLY A 169 -3.05 -13.04 18.59
C GLY A 169 -1.70 -13.14 19.34
N ALA A 170 -0.62 -13.48 18.67
CA ALA A 170 0.71 -13.31 19.25
C ALA A 170 1.14 -11.83 19.16
N PRO A 171 1.73 -11.24 20.22
CA PRO A 171 2.32 -9.92 20.08
C PRO A 171 3.37 -9.96 18.96
N ALA A 172 3.37 -8.94 18.11
CA ALA A 172 4.37 -8.80 17.04
C ALA A 172 5.76 -8.69 17.70
N THR A 173 6.45 -9.80 17.85
CA THR A 173 7.87 -9.78 18.17
C THR A 173 8.56 -9.22 16.95
N ALA A 174 9.25 -8.10 17.13
CA ALA A 174 10.15 -7.52 16.14
C ALA A 174 11.23 -8.56 15.80
N SER A 175 10.95 -9.44 14.85
CA SER A 175 11.87 -10.46 14.37
C SER A 175 12.37 -10.06 12.99
N ALA A 176 13.63 -9.63 12.98
CA ALA A 176 14.56 -9.70 11.88
C ALA A 176 14.13 -9.11 10.53
N ALA A 177 14.00 -7.79 10.46
CA ALA A 177 14.31 -7.06 9.25
C ALA A 177 15.81 -6.67 9.27
N ASN A 178 16.67 -7.66 9.04
CA ASN A 178 18.07 -7.40 8.71
C ASN A 178 18.50 -8.39 7.64
N ALA A 179 17.89 -8.29 6.45
CA ALA A 179 18.40 -8.88 5.23
C ALA A 179 18.98 -7.72 4.42
N GLY A 180 20.31 -7.73 4.30
CA GLY A 180 21.19 -6.72 3.79
C GLY A 180 20.70 -5.93 2.57
N ARG A 181 20.91 -4.63 2.67
CA ARG A 181 21.12 -3.80 1.50
C ARG A 181 22.40 -4.29 0.81
N PRO A 182 22.41 -4.57 -0.48
CA PRO A 182 23.67 -4.61 -1.21
C PRO A 182 24.21 -3.17 -1.27
N GLU A 183 25.39 -2.98 -0.75
CA GLU A 183 26.20 -1.79 -1.01
C GLU A 183 26.61 -1.82 -2.48
N GLY A 184 26.31 -0.75 -3.22
CA GLY A 184 26.67 -0.53 -4.61
C GLY A 184 26.11 0.78 -5.10
#